data_320118810d41e185d50fdb8b17339e2f
#
_entry.id   320118810d41e185d50fdb8b17339e2f
#
_cell.length_a   1.000
_cell.length_b   1.000
_cell.length_c   1.000
_cell.angle_alpha   90.00
_cell.angle_beta   90.00
_cell.angle_gamma   90.00
#
_symmetry.space_group_name_H-M   'P 1'
#
loop_
_entity.id
_entity.type
_entity.pdbx_description
1 polymer ?
#
loop_
_entity_poly.entity_id
_entity_poly.type
_entity_poly.pdbx_seq_one_letter_code
_entity_poly.pdbx_strand_id
1 'polypeptide(L)'
;MAVVESIPEKNQTPSAQKGVLGYCMQPSKTFDEDEQLAYISGYNCIPEQANESFLATQKIFGHEPDGVRFYHFVQSFKIGEDISPQEANEIGMELAKIFENREVIVATHIDKDHLHNHIVVCSYDLESGLKLHYNQFFLSDLRQKSDGICQAHGLNVLKKYNPNVKSQRLGPKEYRAAMNGNSWKMALRVAIDFCMTRATNKDEFQREMKKLGYD
;
A
#
# COMPACT_ATOMS: atom_id res chain seq x y z
N MET A 1 2.22 5.21 9.48
CA MET A 1 0.88 4.64 9.18
C MET A 1 0.97 3.96 7.82
N ALA A 2 0.70 2.65 7.75
CA ALA A 2 0.71 1.91 6.49
C ALA A 2 -0.71 1.56 6.02
N VAL A 3 -0.89 1.43 4.71
CA VAL A 3 -2.13 0.98 4.08
C VAL A 3 -1.80 -0.16 3.13
N VAL A 4 -2.53 -1.27 3.21
CA VAL A 4 -2.36 -2.40 2.28
C VAL A 4 -3.48 -2.41 1.26
N GLU A 5 -3.09 -2.44 -0.01
CA GLU A 5 -4.00 -2.54 -1.16
C GLU A 5 -3.62 -3.74 -2.03
N SER A 6 -4.61 -4.36 -2.67
CA SER A 6 -4.39 -5.36 -3.70
C SER A 6 -4.39 -4.69 -5.07
N ILE A 7 -3.39 -4.99 -5.87
CA ILE A 7 -3.31 -4.57 -7.27
C ILE A 7 -3.96 -5.66 -8.13
N PRO A 8 -5.07 -5.37 -8.82
CA PRO A 8 -5.73 -6.37 -9.67
C PRO A 8 -4.93 -6.59 -10.95
N GLU A 9 -4.13 -7.64 -10.97
CA GLU A 9 -3.37 -8.05 -12.15
C GLU A 9 -4.29 -8.80 -13.12
N LYS A 10 -4.69 -8.12 -14.18
CA LYS A 10 -5.64 -8.67 -15.17
C LYS A 10 -5.05 -9.81 -16.00
N ASN A 11 -3.74 -9.74 -16.26
CA ASN A 11 -3.03 -10.73 -17.06
C ASN A 11 -2.26 -11.68 -16.14
N GLN A 12 -2.64 -12.95 -16.19
CA GLN A 12 -2.05 -14.01 -15.37
C GLN A 12 -1.19 -14.96 -16.23
N THR A 13 -0.35 -14.37 -17.11
CA THR A 13 0.59 -15.12 -17.97
C THR A 13 1.99 -15.14 -17.38
N PRO A 14 2.86 -16.10 -17.76
CA PRO A 14 4.27 -16.09 -17.38
C PRO A 14 5.00 -14.79 -17.73
N SER A 15 4.68 -14.21 -18.88
CA SER A 15 5.26 -12.92 -19.32
C SER A 15 4.80 -11.75 -18.45
N ALA A 16 3.52 -11.72 -18.06
CA ALA A 16 3.00 -10.70 -17.16
C ALA A 16 3.64 -10.82 -15.76
N GLN A 17 3.77 -12.03 -15.23
CA GLN A 17 4.46 -12.31 -13.97
C GLN A 17 5.90 -11.79 -14.00
N LYS A 18 6.67 -12.14 -15.03
CA LYS A 18 8.04 -11.64 -15.23
C LYS A 18 8.07 -10.11 -15.30
N GLY A 19 7.12 -9.50 -16.01
CA GLY A 19 7.00 -8.05 -16.11
C GLY A 19 6.74 -7.37 -14.76
N VAL A 20 5.83 -7.91 -13.95
CA VAL A 20 5.51 -7.39 -12.61
C VAL A 20 6.70 -7.54 -11.67
N LEU A 21 7.34 -8.71 -11.62
CA LEU A 21 8.54 -8.92 -10.80
C LEU A 21 9.67 -7.96 -11.23
N GLY A 22 9.93 -7.84 -12.54
CA GLY A 22 10.94 -6.93 -13.07
C GLY A 22 10.64 -5.46 -12.76
N TYR A 23 9.37 -5.05 -12.78
CA TYR A 23 8.96 -3.70 -12.38
C TYR A 23 9.18 -3.44 -10.87
N CYS A 24 8.77 -4.40 -10.03
CA CYS A 24 8.91 -4.27 -8.59
C CYS A 24 10.37 -4.23 -8.15
N MET A 25 11.23 -5.02 -8.78
CA MET A 25 12.66 -5.13 -8.45
C MET A 25 13.56 -4.19 -9.27
N GLN A 26 12.99 -3.19 -9.95
CA GLN A 26 13.76 -2.28 -10.80
C GLN A 26 14.77 -1.48 -9.97
N PRO A 27 16.08 -1.50 -10.31
CA PRO A 27 17.12 -0.83 -9.52
C PRO A 27 16.88 0.66 -9.29
N SER A 28 16.37 1.38 -10.31
CA SER A 28 16.06 2.82 -10.19
C SER A 28 15.00 3.15 -9.13
N LYS A 29 14.37 2.15 -8.51
CA LYS A 29 13.30 2.29 -7.52
C LYS A 29 13.65 1.69 -6.17
N THR A 30 14.56 0.74 -6.14
CA THR A 30 14.86 -0.09 -4.97
C THR A 30 16.29 0.04 -4.49
N PHE A 31 17.19 0.57 -5.32
CA PHE A 31 18.61 0.70 -4.99
C PHE A 31 18.91 2.08 -4.45
N ASP A 32 19.55 2.12 -3.29
CA ASP A 32 20.06 3.32 -2.65
C ASP A 32 21.56 3.48 -3.01
N GLU A 33 21.89 4.55 -3.72
CA GLU A 33 23.27 4.82 -4.15
C GLU A 33 24.17 5.21 -2.98
N ASP A 34 23.63 5.85 -1.95
CA ASP A 34 24.39 6.29 -0.79
C ASP A 34 24.72 5.10 0.11
N GLU A 35 23.76 4.22 0.37
CA GLU A 35 23.93 3.01 1.19
C GLU A 35 24.49 1.82 0.39
N GLN A 36 24.58 1.91 -0.93
CA GLN A 36 24.96 0.82 -1.84
C GLN A 36 24.12 -0.46 -1.59
N LEU A 37 22.85 -0.30 -1.33
CA LEU A 37 21.94 -1.37 -0.90
C LEU A 37 20.66 -1.39 -1.74
N ALA A 38 20.25 -2.59 -2.15
CA ALA A 38 18.94 -2.81 -2.78
C ALA A 38 17.96 -3.34 -1.74
N TYR A 39 16.82 -2.65 -1.58
CA TYR A 39 15.78 -3.05 -0.64
C TYR A 39 14.82 -4.06 -1.27
N ILE A 40 15.37 -5.24 -1.60
CA ILE A 40 14.64 -6.36 -2.19
C ILE A 40 14.92 -7.61 -1.35
N SER A 41 13.86 -8.27 -0.91
CA SER A 41 13.93 -9.48 -0.10
C SER A 41 13.02 -10.57 -0.64
N GLY A 42 13.45 -11.82 -0.51
CA GLY A 42 12.66 -13.00 -0.86
C GLY A 42 12.25 -13.80 0.39
N TYR A 43 11.02 -14.24 0.45
CA TYR A 43 10.54 -15.20 1.43
C TYR A 43 10.26 -16.51 0.71
N ASN A 44 10.86 -17.59 1.15
CA ASN A 44 10.86 -18.92 0.50
C ASN A 44 11.39 -18.93 -0.95
N CYS A 45 12.06 -17.89 -1.40
CA CYS A 45 12.70 -17.80 -2.71
C CYS A 45 13.86 -16.79 -2.70
N ILE A 46 14.72 -16.91 -3.69
CA ILE A 46 15.84 -15.95 -3.92
C ILE A 46 15.35 -14.90 -4.91
N PRO A 47 15.47 -13.59 -4.61
CA PRO A 47 14.93 -12.53 -5.46
C PRO A 47 15.35 -12.61 -6.92
N GLU A 48 16.63 -12.86 -7.19
CA GLU A 48 17.20 -12.92 -8.53
C GLU A 48 16.64 -14.08 -9.38
N GLN A 49 16.12 -15.12 -8.71
CA GLN A 49 15.55 -16.32 -9.32
C GLN A 49 14.04 -16.43 -9.12
N ALA A 50 13.39 -15.40 -8.60
CA ALA A 50 11.99 -15.45 -8.20
C ALA A 50 11.05 -15.84 -9.33
N ASN A 51 11.26 -15.31 -10.54
CA ASN A 51 10.42 -15.65 -11.67
C ASN A 51 10.52 -17.13 -12.06
N GLU A 52 11.74 -17.66 -12.10
CA GLU A 52 12.03 -19.07 -12.43
C GLU A 52 11.48 -20.00 -11.35
N SER A 53 11.62 -19.61 -10.08
CA SER A 53 11.10 -20.34 -8.93
C SER A 53 9.58 -20.41 -8.96
N PHE A 54 8.89 -19.27 -9.12
CA PHE A 54 7.43 -19.24 -9.27
C PHE A 54 6.95 -20.09 -10.43
N LEU A 55 7.64 -20.04 -11.59
CA LEU A 55 7.29 -20.85 -12.75
C LEU A 55 7.47 -22.35 -12.49
N ALA A 56 8.54 -22.73 -11.77
CA ALA A 56 8.77 -24.13 -11.39
C ALA A 56 7.66 -24.65 -10.48
N THR A 57 7.31 -23.90 -9.43
CA THR A 57 6.21 -24.22 -8.52
C THR A 57 4.87 -24.35 -9.27
N GLN A 58 4.58 -23.38 -10.15
CA GLN A 58 3.38 -23.41 -10.97
C GLN A 58 3.34 -24.59 -11.96
N LYS A 59 4.50 -25.02 -12.45
CA LYS A 59 4.58 -26.20 -13.31
C LYS A 59 4.35 -27.50 -12.56
N ILE A 60 4.81 -27.57 -11.30
CA ILE A 60 4.65 -28.76 -10.45
C ILE A 60 3.18 -28.91 -10.03
N PHE A 61 2.55 -27.85 -9.57
CA PHE A 61 1.22 -27.90 -8.95
C PHE A 61 0.09 -27.37 -9.84
N GLY A 62 0.42 -26.63 -10.90
CA GLY A 62 -0.56 -26.02 -11.78
C GLY A 62 -1.13 -26.99 -12.79
N HIS A 63 -2.25 -27.60 -12.48
CA HIS A 63 -2.96 -28.51 -13.38
C HIS A 63 -3.85 -27.82 -14.40
N GLU A 64 -4.13 -26.53 -14.21
CA GLU A 64 -5.01 -25.77 -15.11
C GLU A 64 -4.27 -24.58 -15.74
N PRO A 65 -4.37 -24.42 -17.07
CA PRO A 65 -3.74 -23.30 -17.79
C PRO A 65 -4.32 -21.94 -17.40
N ASP A 66 -5.58 -21.92 -16.97
CA ASP A 66 -6.33 -20.71 -16.64
C ASP A 66 -6.51 -20.57 -15.13
N GLY A 67 -5.95 -19.53 -14.56
CA GLY A 67 -6.11 -19.24 -13.14
C GLY A 67 -5.10 -18.24 -12.63
N VAL A 68 -5.34 -17.77 -11.41
CA VAL A 68 -4.43 -16.82 -10.76
C VAL A 68 -3.09 -17.50 -10.50
N ARG A 69 -2.03 -16.93 -11.07
CA ARG A 69 -0.63 -17.39 -10.93
C ARG A 69 0.08 -16.70 -9.79
N PHE A 70 -0.19 -15.43 -9.60
CA PHE A 70 0.43 -14.61 -8.58
C PHE A 70 -0.53 -13.51 -8.12
N TYR A 71 -0.31 -13.03 -6.93
CA TYR A 71 -1.00 -11.87 -6.36
C TYR A 71 0.01 -10.74 -6.17
N HIS A 72 -0.47 -9.52 -6.28
CA HIS A 72 0.32 -8.32 -6.11
C HIS A 72 -0.37 -7.41 -5.08
N PHE A 73 0.35 -7.11 -4.01
CA PHE A 73 -0.08 -6.19 -2.96
C PHE A 73 0.90 -5.03 -2.87
N VAL A 74 0.40 -3.90 -2.40
CA VAL A 74 1.24 -2.74 -2.07
C VAL A 74 0.94 -2.33 -0.64
N GLN A 75 2.00 -2.22 0.17
CA GLN A 75 1.94 -1.67 1.52
C GLN A 75 2.60 -0.29 1.48
N SER A 76 1.78 0.78 1.56
CA SER A 76 2.24 2.16 1.46
C SER A 76 2.31 2.81 2.83
N PHE A 77 3.44 3.44 3.15
CA PHE A 77 3.63 4.22 4.36
C PHE A 77 3.21 5.67 4.16
N LYS A 78 2.94 6.38 5.23
CA LYS A 78 2.55 7.79 5.18
C LYS A 78 3.74 8.66 4.74
N ILE A 79 3.48 9.70 3.96
CA ILE A 79 4.49 10.74 3.64
C ILE A 79 5.00 11.35 4.94
N GLY A 80 6.34 11.39 5.09
CA GLY A 80 7.00 11.91 6.29
C GLY A 80 6.85 11.01 7.53
N GLU A 81 6.56 9.72 7.35
CA GLU A 81 6.69 8.73 8.42
C GLU A 81 8.19 8.57 8.75
N ASP A 82 8.51 8.55 10.03
CA ASP A 82 9.88 8.34 10.49
C ASP A 82 10.23 6.84 10.43
N ILE A 83 10.64 6.41 9.25
CA ILE A 83 10.97 5.02 8.92
C ILE A 83 12.03 4.99 7.83
N SER A 84 13.05 4.16 8.01
CA SER A 84 14.06 3.93 6.99
C SER A 84 13.58 2.96 5.91
N PRO A 85 14.18 2.99 4.69
CA PRO A 85 13.88 2.00 3.65
C PRO A 85 14.13 0.56 4.10
N GLN A 86 15.18 0.32 4.87
CA GLN A 86 15.48 -0.98 5.43
C GLN A 86 14.37 -1.46 6.36
N GLU A 87 13.95 -0.63 7.31
CA GLU A 87 12.87 -0.96 8.24
C GLU A 87 11.54 -1.18 7.50
N ALA A 88 11.24 -0.38 6.46
CA ALA A 88 10.08 -0.60 5.62
C ALA A 88 10.12 -1.98 4.93
N ASN A 89 11.30 -2.42 4.46
CA ASN A 89 11.49 -3.75 3.88
C ASN A 89 11.32 -4.86 4.93
N GLU A 90 11.86 -4.69 6.12
CA GLU A 90 11.70 -5.62 7.24
C GLU A 90 10.23 -5.81 7.63
N ILE A 91 9.47 -4.72 7.75
CA ILE A 91 8.01 -4.73 7.98
C ILE A 91 7.29 -5.49 6.84
N GLY A 92 7.71 -5.26 5.60
CA GLY A 92 7.19 -6.00 4.44
C GLY A 92 7.48 -7.49 4.50
N MET A 93 8.67 -7.87 4.95
CA MET A 93 9.08 -9.27 5.15
C MET A 93 8.34 -9.94 6.31
N GLU A 94 8.06 -9.22 7.39
CA GLU A 94 7.19 -9.74 8.45
C GLU A 94 5.78 -10.00 7.94
N LEU A 95 5.26 -9.09 7.10
CA LEU A 95 3.96 -9.28 6.46
C LEU A 95 3.97 -10.45 5.46
N ALA A 96 5.09 -10.68 4.75
CA ALA A 96 5.26 -11.80 3.83
C ALA A 96 5.12 -13.17 4.51
N LYS A 97 5.52 -13.31 5.78
CA LYS A 97 5.41 -14.56 6.55
C LYS A 97 3.96 -15.04 6.72
N ILE A 98 2.98 -14.15 6.54
CA ILE A 98 1.54 -14.50 6.59
C ILE A 98 1.14 -15.42 5.44
N PHE A 99 1.88 -15.40 4.34
CA PHE A 99 1.64 -16.29 3.20
C PHE A 99 2.21 -17.70 3.40
N GLU A 100 2.77 -17.98 4.59
CA GLU A 100 3.23 -19.30 5.03
C GLU A 100 4.25 -19.93 4.05
N ASN A 101 3.91 -21.07 3.47
CA ASN A 101 4.77 -21.83 2.57
C ASN A 101 4.76 -21.32 1.12
N ARG A 102 4.38 -20.07 0.87
CA ARG A 102 4.41 -19.49 -0.48
C ARG A 102 5.67 -18.69 -0.71
N GLU A 103 6.07 -18.64 -1.97
CA GLU A 103 7.16 -17.79 -2.41
C GLU A 103 6.67 -16.36 -2.50
N VAL A 104 7.40 -15.44 -1.90
CA VAL A 104 7.04 -14.01 -1.88
C VAL A 104 8.27 -13.16 -2.16
N ILE A 105 8.11 -12.15 -2.98
CA ILE A 105 9.08 -11.05 -3.15
C ILE A 105 8.54 -9.81 -2.49
N VAL A 106 9.38 -9.18 -1.69
CA VAL A 106 9.15 -7.84 -1.11
C VAL A 106 10.19 -6.90 -1.69
N ALA A 107 9.73 -5.87 -2.39
CA ALA A 107 10.57 -4.84 -2.97
C ALA A 107 10.11 -3.47 -2.47
N THR A 108 10.96 -2.78 -1.74
CA THR A 108 10.69 -1.45 -1.20
C THR A 108 11.12 -0.39 -2.20
N HIS A 109 10.17 0.40 -2.66
CA HIS A 109 10.41 1.52 -3.54
C HIS A 109 10.71 2.79 -2.75
N ILE A 110 11.79 3.46 -3.15
CA ILE A 110 12.31 4.70 -2.57
C ILE A 110 12.22 5.89 -3.54
N ASP A 111 11.67 5.68 -4.75
CA ASP A 111 11.59 6.66 -5.84
C ASP A 111 10.45 7.69 -5.68
N LYS A 112 9.69 7.65 -4.58
CA LYS A 112 8.54 8.51 -4.30
C LYS A 112 8.69 9.24 -2.97
N ASP A 113 7.84 10.24 -2.75
CA ASP A 113 7.77 11.00 -1.49
C ASP A 113 7.40 10.14 -0.27
N HIS A 114 7.02 8.89 -0.48
CA HIS A 114 6.68 7.94 0.56
C HIS A 114 7.20 6.55 0.20
N LEU A 115 7.68 5.84 1.20
CA LEU A 115 8.10 4.46 1.06
C LEU A 115 6.89 3.55 0.83
N HIS A 116 7.06 2.57 -0.03
CA HIS A 116 6.04 1.54 -0.24
C HIS A 116 6.67 0.22 -0.66
N ASN A 117 6.13 -0.86 -0.10
CA ASN A 117 6.53 -2.22 -0.43
C ASN A 117 5.61 -2.77 -1.52
N HIS A 118 6.18 -3.26 -2.58
CA HIS A 118 5.53 -4.17 -3.50
C HIS A 118 5.73 -5.60 -2.98
N ILE A 119 4.63 -6.32 -2.79
CA ILE A 119 4.63 -7.70 -2.28
C ILE A 119 4.00 -8.58 -3.35
N VAL A 120 4.83 -9.38 -4.02
CA VAL A 120 4.40 -10.29 -5.09
C VAL A 120 4.45 -11.72 -4.57
N VAL A 121 3.31 -12.41 -4.60
CA VAL A 121 3.11 -13.73 -3.97
C VAL A 121 2.79 -14.76 -5.03
N CYS A 122 3.52 -15.87 -5.08
CA CYS A 122 3.13 -17.05 -5.86
C CYS A 122 1.80 -17.59 -5.33
N SER A 123 0.86 -17.94 -6.23
CA SER A 123 -0.45 -18.40 -5.79
C SER A 123 -0.45 -19.77 -5.14
N TYR A 124 0.57 -20.60 -5.39
CA TYR A 124 0.64 -21.97 -4.93
C TYR A 124 1.47 -22.08 -3.65
N ASP A 125 0.99 -22.91 -2.76
CA ASP A 125 1.69 -23.36 -1.56
C ASP A 125 2.71 -24.43 -1.94
N LEU A 126 3.94 -24.32 -1.45
CA LEU A 126 5.08 -25.18 -1.80
C LEU A 126 4.95 -26.63 -1.27
N GLU A 127 4.17 -26.83 -0.21
CA GLU A 127 3.99 -28.16 0.38
C GLU A 127 2.71 -28.83 -0.13
N SER A 128 1.59 -28.11 -0.04
CA SER A 128 0.28 -28.67 -0.36
C SER A 128 -0.12 -28.51 -1.82
N GLY A 129 0.51 -27.60 -2.55
CA GLY A 129 0.12 -27.23 -3.91
C GLY A 129 -1.22 -26.51 -4.01
N LEU A 130 -1.82 -26.13 -2.88
CA LEU A 130 -3.10 -25.42 -2.87
C LEU A 130 -2.92 -23.95 -3.21
N LYS A 131 -3.83 -23.42 -4.01
CA LYS A 131 -3.86 -22.00 -4.33
C LYS A 131 -4.28 -21.17 -3.11
N LEU A 132 -3.74 -19.95 -3.04
CA LEU A 132 -4.17 -18.95 -2.06
C LEU A 132 -5.66 -18.62 -2.27
N HIS A 133 -6.45 -18.82 -1.23
CA HIS A 133 -7.86 -18.43 -1.24
C HIS A 133 -8.00 -16.94 -0.95
N TYR A 134 -7.93 -16.14 -2.02
CA TYR A 134 -8.03 -14.69 -1.93
C TYR A 134 -9.49 -14.21 -2.03
N ASN A 135 -9.93 -13.49 -1.01
CA ASN A 135 -11.23 -12.82 -0.98
C ASN A 135 -11.15 -11.53 -0.15
N GLN A 136 -12.26 -10.82 -0.01
CA GLN A 136 -12.32 -9.56 0.77
C GLN A 136 -11.98 -9.75 2.27
N PHE A 137 -12.26 -10.92 2.84
CA PHE A 137 -11.95 -11.22 4.24
C PHE A 137 -10.43 -11.42 4.40
N PHE A 138 -9.79 -12.10 3.45
CA PHE A 138 -8.33 -12.24 3.42
C PHE A 138 -7.63 -10.88 3.38
N LEU A 139 -8.08 -9.98 2.49
CA LEU A 139 -7.49 -8.63 2.41
C LEU A 139 -7.71 -7.83 3.71
N SER A 140 -8.87 -7.99 4.35
CA SER A 140 -9.16 -7.35 5.64
C SER A 140 -8.26 -7.87 6.75
N ASP A 141 -8.02 -9.19 6.80
CA ASP A 141 -7.11 -9.84 7.75
C ASP A 141 -5.66 -9.39 7.50
N LEU A 142 -5.22 -9.38 6.24
CA LEU A 142 -3.89 -8.90 5.84
C LEU A 142 -3.64 -7.45 6.30
N ARG A 143 -4.63 -6.57 6.14
CA ARG A 143 -4.57 -5.19 6.64
C ARG A 143 -4.44 -5.13 8.15
N GLN A 144 -5.21 -5.93 8.87
CA GLN A 144 -5.19 -5.97 10.33
C GLN A 144 -3.84 -6.47 10.86
N LYS A 145 -3.27 -7.47 10.21
CA LYS A 145 -1.93 -7.98 10.54
C LYS A 145 -0.84 -6.96 10.22
N SER A 146 -0.94 -6.27 9.07
CA SER A 146 -0.04 -5.15 8.74
C SER A 146 -0.11 -4.04 9.78
N ASP A 147 -1.31 -3.68 10.25
CA ASP A 147 -1.47 -2.69 11.33
C ASP A 147 -0.79 -3.15 12.62
N GLY A 148 -0.92 -4.44 12.99
CA GLY A 148 -0.26 -5.01 14.17
C GLY A 148 1.26 -4.97 14.08
N ILE A 149 1.83 -5.33 12.90
CA ILE A 149 3.27 -5.25 12.64
C ILE A 149 3.74 -3.79 12.73
N CYS A 150 3.05 -2.86 12.07
CA CYS A 150 3.39 -1.44 12.14
C CYS A 150 3.37 -0.90 13.57
N GLN A 151 2.41 -1.31 14.39
CA GLN A 151 2.36 -0.93 15.81
C GLN A 151 3.54 -1.48 16.61
N ALA A 152 3.97 -2.71 16.33
CA ALA A 152 5.14 -3.33 16.97
C ALA A 152 6.43 -2.56 16.64
N HIS A 153 6.52 -1.97 15.46
CA HIS A 153 7.61 -1.07 15.03
C HIS A 153 7.39 0.40 15.45
N GLY A 154 6.43 0.69 16.35
CA GLY A 154 6.19 2.05 16.84
C GLY A 154 5.48 2.98 15.86
N LEU A 155 5.02 2.49 14.72
CA LEU A 155 4.34 3.29 13.72
C LEU A 155 2.86 3.49 14.07
N ASN A 156 2.33 4.65 13.70
CA ASN A 156 0.90 4.91 13.87
C ASN A 156 0.08 4.11 12.86
N VAL A 157 -1.11 3.65 13.26
CA VAL A 157 -2.06 2.97 12.39
C VAL A 157 -3.35 3.76 12.25
N LEU A 158 -4.14 3.45 11.21
CA LEU A 158 -5.45 4.04 11.02
C LEU A 158 -6.38 3.62 12.17
N LYS A 159 -7.02 4.59 12.80
CA LYS A 159 -8.09 4.29 13.76
C LYS A 159 -9.19 3.52 13.03
N LYS A 160 -9.68 2.43 13.67
CA LYS A 160 -10.81 1.66 13.14
C LYS A 160 -11.98 2.60 12.85
N TYR A 161 -12.61 2.38 11.71
CA TYR A 161 -13.78 3.16 11.32
C TYR A 161 -14.86 3.05 12.39
N ASN A 162 -15.27 4.20 12.94
CA ASN A 162 -16.42 4.29 13.81
C ASN A 162 -17.62 4.84 13.00
N PRO A 163 -18.66 4.02 12.73
CA PRO A 163 -19.82 4.46 11.96
C PRO A 163 -20.62 5.57 12.66
N ASN A 164 -20.45 5.73 13.98
CA ASN A 164 -21.13 6.76 14.76
C ASN A 164 -20.44 8.13 14.69
N VAL A 165 -19.21 8.20 14.16
CA VAL A 165 -18.53 9.45 13.90
C VAL A 165 -18.84 9.85 12.48
N LYS A 166 -19.54 10.97 12.27
CA LYS A 166 -19.74 11.58 10.96
C LYS A 166 -18.39 12.07 10.41
N SER A 167 -17.55 11.15 9.96
CA SER A 167 -16.33 11.53 9.23
C SER A 167 -16.73 11.88 7.80
N GLN A 168 -16.43 13.09 7.38
CA GLN A 168 -16.55 13.45 5.97
C GLN A 168 -15.39 12.79 5.23
N ARG A 169 -15.64 11.59 4.68
CA ARG A 169 -14.66 10.89 3.85
C ARG A 169 -14.46 11.65 2.56
N LEU A 170 -13.26 12.13 2.34
CA LEU A 170 -12.85 12.61 1.02
C LEU A 170 -12.71 11.39 0.11
N GLY A 171 -13.29 11.43 -1.09
CA GLY A 171 -13.02 10.42 -2.10
C GLY A 171 -11.54 10.46 -2.53
N PRO A 172 -10.98 9.38 -3.14
CA PRO A 172 -9.57 9.31 -3.50
C PRO A 172 -9.08 10.48 -4.39
N LYS A 173 -9.93 10.99 -5.28
CA LYS A 173 -9.63 12.16 -6.12
C LYS A 173 -9.57 13.45 -5.29
N GLU A 174 -10.53 13.64 -4.39
CA GLU A 174 -10.62 14.80 -3.53
C GLU A 174 -9.48 14.82 -2.51
N TYR A 175 -9.13 13.66 -1.94
CA TYR A 175 -7.98 13.51 -1.05
C TYR A 175 -6.67 13.96 -1.75
N ARG A 176 -6.43 13.47 -2.98
CA ARG A 176 -5.25 13.88 -3.75
C ARG A 176 -5.25 15.38 -4.08
N ALA A 177 -6.41 15.93 -4.45
CA ALA A 177 -6.54 17.37 -4.69
C ALA A 177 -6.27 18.19 -3.40
N ALA A 178 -6.72 17.71 -2.24
CA ALA A 178 -6.45 18.35 -0.95
C ALA A 178 -4.97 18.31 -0.59
N MET A 179 -4.29 17.18 -0.79
CA MET A 179 -2.85 17.03 -0.54
C MET A 179 -2.00 17.92 -1.44
N ASN A 180 -2.43 18.13 -2.68
CA ASN A 180 -1.75 19.01 -3.65
C ASN A 180 -2.14 20.51 -3.54
N GLY A 181 -2.93 20.89 -2.52
CA GLY A 181 -3.38 22.26 -2.33
C GLY A 181 -4.44 22.74 -3.35
N ASN A 182 -4.94 21.84 -4.20
CA ASN A 182 -5.87 22.17 -5.31
C ASN A 182 -7.34 21.85 -5.00
N SER A 183 -7.67 21.53 -3.74
CA SER A 183 -9.05 21.24 -3.34
C SER A 183 -9.78 22.51 -2.92
N TRP A 184 -10.70 23.00 -3.77
CA TRP A 184 -11.57 24.12 -3.43
C TRP A 184 -12.44 23.83 -2.19
N LYS A 185 -12.83 22.58 -1.97
CA LYS A 185 -13.58 22.16 -0.78
C LYS A 185 -12.76 22.29 0.49
N MET A 186 -11.46 21.97 0.41
CA MET A 186 -10.55 22.14 1.55
C MET A 186 -10.32 23.63 1.84
N ALA A 187 -10.12 24.44 0.80
CA ALA A 187 -10.00 25.88 0.94
C ALA A 187 -11.27 26.50 1.57
N LEU A 188 -12.45 26.07 1.12
CA LEU A 188 -13.73 26.50 1.70
C LEU A 188 -13.87 26.09 3.17
N ARG A 189 -13.46 24.88 3.55
CA ARG A 189 -13.49 24.44 4.96
C ARG A 189 -12.59 25.29 5.83
N VAL A 190 -11.36 25.54 5.39
CA VAL A 190 -10.43 26.42 6.11
C VAL A 190 -11.01 27.82 6.27
N ALA A 191 -11.64 28.36 5.22
CA ALA A 191 -12.31 29.66 5.28
C ALA A 191 -13.49 29.66 6.28
N ILE A 192 -14.31 28.62 6.28
CA ILE A 192 -15.41 28.44 7.24
C ILE A 192 -14.87 28.37 8.66
N ASP A 193 -13.89 27.50 8.93
CA ASP A 193 -13.31 27.34 10.26
C ASP A 193 -12.70 28.67 10.76
N PHE A 194 -11.99 29.38 9.89
CA PHE A 194 -11.43 30.69 10.20
C PHE A 194 -12.53 31.74 10.53
N CYS A 195 -13.62 31.79 9.76
CA CYS A 195 -14.74 32.71 10.02
C CYS A 195 -15.49 32.30 11.30
N MET A 196 -15.66 31.01 11.58
CA MET A 196 -16.30 30.54 12.81
C MET A 196 -15.54 30.95 14.08
N THR A 197 -14.23 31.08 14.05
CA THR A 197 -13.45 31.53 15.21
C THR A 197 -13.58 33.04 15.47
N ARG A 198 -14.11 33.81 14.52
CA ARG A 198 -14.18 35.29 14.58
C ARG A 198 -15.60 35.83 14.65
N ALA A 199 -16.56 35.09 14.19
CA ALA A 199 -17.96 35.46 14.16
C ALA A 199 -18.70 34.98 15.41
N THR A 200 -19.49 35.86 16.03
CA THR A 200 -20.35 35.51 17.16
C THR A 200 -21.80 35.27 16.73
N ASN A 201 -22.15 35.66 15.51
CA ASN A 201 -23.48 35.48 14.94
C ASN A 201 -23.40 35.24 13.42
N LYS A 202 -24.55 34.91 12.82
CA LYS A 202 -24.66 34.58 11.39
C LYS A 202 -24.28 35.74 10.48
N ASP A 203 -24.65 36.95 10.83
CA ASP A 203 -24.40 38.15 10.00
C ASP A 203 -22.92 38.51 9.98
N GLU A 204 -22.24 38.34 11.09
CA GLU A 204 -20.78 38.47 11.17
C GLU A 204 -20.09 37.38 10.37
N PHE A 205 -20.53 36.15 10.49
CA PHE A 205 -20.00 35.03 9.72
C PHE A 205 -20.11 35.31 8.21
N GLN A 206 -21.27 35.72 7.73
CA GLN A 206 -21.48 36.07 6.33
C GLN A 206 -20.57 37.22 5.86
N ARG A 207 -20.38 38.21 6.69
CA ARG A 207 -19.46 39.32 6.38
C ARG A 207 -18.01 38.85 6.27
N GLU A 208 -17.57 37.99 7.18
CA GLU A 208 -16.20 37.44 7.14
C GLU A 208 -16.01 36.54 5.92
N MET A 209 -17.00 35.68 5.59
CA MET A 209 -16.95 34.85 4.37
C MET A 209 -16.86 35.70 3.10
N LYS A 210 -17.64 36.80 3.00
CA LYS A 210 -17.58 37.74 1.87
C LYS A 210 -16.21 38.40 1.72
N LYS A 211 -15.54 38.72 2.83
CA LYS A 211 -14.16 39.29 2.78
C LYS A 211 -13.15 38.28 2.17
N LEU A 212 -13.42 37.00 2.29
CA LEU A 212 -12.59 35.93 1.72
C LEU A 212 -13.02 35.54 0.30
N GLY A 213 -14.01 36.25 -0.29
CA GLY A 213 -14.49 36.01 -1.65
C GLY A 213 -15.54 34.91 -1.78
N TYR A 214 -16.19 34.51 -0.69
CA TYR A 214 -17.30 33.55 -0.69
C TYR A 214 -18.63 34.28 -0.43
N ASP A 215 -19.58 34.12 -1.35
CA ASP A 215 -20.95 34.64 -1.27
C ASP A 215 -21.95 33.62 -0.73
#